data_92ec6a2c683dac871388b4308e14e8c9
#
_entry.id   92ec6a2c683dac871388b4308e14e8c9
#
_cell.length_a   1.000
_cell.length_b   1.000
_cell.length_c   1.000
_cell.angle_alpha   90.00
_cell.angle_beta   90.00
_cell.angle_gamma   90.00
#
_symmetry.space_group_name_H-M   'P 1'
#
loop_
_entity.id
_entity.type
_entity.pdbx_description
1 polymer ?
#
loop_
_entity_poly.entity_id
_entity_poly.type
_entity_poly.pdbx_seq_one_letter_code
_entity_poly.pdbx_strand_id
1 'polypeptide(L)'
;CIKRWDISPELRGAHDFAKYTRSKGIMTAVTHTEAEYDEIKAAYAVGFSHAAHFYNAMPGFHKRREYKYEGTVESVYLTDGMTVEVIADGIHLPATILKLVYKLKGVENTCLVTDALAYAAYEGHEPIDPRYIIEDGVCKMADHSALAGSLATMDVLVRTMVKKANIPLEDAVRMASETPARLIGVSDRKGALAKGLDADIVILDKELNVRCVWSMGKIVPGTDVLLHK
;
A
#
# COMPACT_ATOMS: atom_id res chain seq x y z
N CYS A 1 0.62 -6.75 18.66
CA CYS A 1 2.04 -6.93 18.31
C CYS A 1 2.35 -6.16 17.04
N ILE A 2 3.47 -5.42 17.02
CA ILE A 2 3.94 -4.68 15.85
C ILE A 2 4.49 -5.69 14.84
N LYS A 3 4.07 -5.61 13.58
CA LYS A 3 4.55 -6.46 12.48
C LYS A 3 5.42 -5.68 11.49
N ARG A 4 5.22 -4.38 11.39
CA ARG A 4 5.96 -3.48 10.51
C ARG A 4 6.27 -2.16 11.21
N TRP A 5 7.40 -1.55 10.84
CA TRP A 5 7.79 -0.22 11.24
C TRP A 5 8.36 0.54 10.05
N ASP A 6 7.88 1.75 9.83
CA ASP A 6 8.25 2.59 8.72
C ASP A 6 9.17 3.71 9.20
N ILE A 7 10.29 3.93 8.50
CA ILE A 7 11.29 4.94 8.86
C ILE A 7 12.12 5.32 7.63
N SER A 8 12.51 6.58 7.55
CA SER A 8 13.45 7.05 6.53
C SER A 8 14.85 6.52 6.81
N PRO A 9 15.54 5.89 5.85
CA PRO A 9 16.84 5.25 6.08
C PRO A 9 17.97 6.24 6.41
N GLU A 10 17.86 7.49 5.97
CA GLU A 10 18.83 8.55 6.23
C GLU A 10 18.76 9.14 7.66
N LEU A 11 17.74 8.79 8.44
CA LEU A 11 17.64 9.25 9.82
C LEU A 11 18.74 8.66 10.69
N ARG A 12 19.28 9.48 11.59
CA ARG A 12 20.30 9.03 12.54
C ARG A 12 19.80 7.84 13.37
N GLY A 13 20.51 6.73 13.30
CA GLY A 13 20.18 5.50 14.02
C GLY A 13 19.20 4.58 13.29
N ALA A 14 18.67 4.94 12.11
CA ALA A 14 17.73 4.12 11.35
C ALA A 14 18.30 2.74 10.99
N HIS A 15 19.56 2.65 10.62
CA HIS A 15 20.23 1.38 10.29
C HIS A 15 20.35 0.45 11.52
N ASP A 16 20.69 0.98 12.69
CA ASP A 16 20.75 0.17 13.90
C ASP A 16 19.36 -0.24 14.39
N PHE A 17 18.39 0.65 14.22
CA PHE A 17 16.99 0.34 14.46
C PHE A 17 16.48 -0.78 13.54
N ALA A 18 16.83 -0.75 12.24
CA ALA A 18 16.45 -1.80 11.28
C ALA A 18 17.07 -3.16 11.63
N LYS A 19 18.33 -3.21 12.07
CA LYS A 19 18.96 -4.44 12.60
C LYS A 19 18.20 -4.98 13.83
N TYR A 20 17.79 -4.07 14.73
CA TYR A 20 17.03 -4.43 15.92
C TYR A 20 15.64 -4.98 15.57
N THR A 21 14.87 -4.28 14.75
CA THR A 21 13.52 -4.72 14.32
C THR A 21 13.58 -6.06 13.59
N ARG A 22 14.57 -6.24 12.68
CA ARG A 22 14.82 -7.53 12.02
C ARG A 22 15.09 -8.64 13.03
N SER A 23 15.87 -8.40 14.09
CA SER A 23 16.12 -9.40 15.14
C SER A 23 14.87 -9.78 15.93
N LYS A 24 13.80 -8.97 15.86
CA LYS A 24 12.51 -9.21 16.50
C LYS A 24 11.45 -9.74 15.52
N GLY A 25 11.82 -10.04 14.29
CA GLY A 25 10.88 -10.47 13.25
C GLY A 25 9.88 -9.38 12.84
N ILE A 26 10.28 -8.12 12.99
CA ILE A 26 9.49 -6.96 12.57
C ILE A 26 10.05 -6.46 11.24
N MET A 27 9.19 -6.32 10.23
CA MET A 27 9.54 -5.73 8.94
C MET A 27 9.88 -4.25 9.12
N THR A 28 10.95 -3.79 8.48
CA THR A 28 11.26 -2.36 8.39
C THR A 28 11.06 -1.90 6.95
N ALA A 29 10.28 -0.84 6.78
CA ALA A 29 10.01 -0.26 5.47
C ALA A 29 10.65 1.13 5.33
N VAL A 30 11.13 1.44 4.13
CA VAL A 30 11.52 2.81 3.76
C VAL A 30 10.26 3.62 3.50
N THR A 31 10.24 4.85 3.99
CA THR A 31 9.13 5.79 3.83
C THR A 31 9.63 7.22 3.86
N HIS A 32 8.94 8.15 3.16
CA HIS A 32 9.23 9.59 3.21
C HIS A 32 10.73 9.90 3.15
N THR A 33 11.38 9.50 2.08
CA THR A 33 12.85 9.49 1.97
C THR A 33 13.32 10.11 0.67
N GLU A 34 14.47 10.75 0.72
CA GLU A 34 15.21 11.27 -0.43
C GLU A 34 16.39 10.34 -0.83
N ALA A 35 16.48 9.15 -0.21
CA ALA A 35 17.59 8.21 -0.39
C ALA A 35 17.73 7.75 -1.84
N GLU A 36 18.95 7.76 -2.33
CA GLU A 36 19.35 7.29 -3.66
C GLU A 36 19.85 5.83 -3.61
N TYR A 37 20.37 5.34 -4.74
CA TYR A 37 20.64 3.90 -4.91
C TYR A 37 21.57 3.30 -3.85
N ASP A 38 22.70 3.94 -3.58
CA ASP A 38 23.65 3.41 -2.60
C ASP A 38 23.10 3.42 -1.18
N GLU A 39 22.27 4.40 -0.83
CA GLU A 39 21.61 4.50 0.48
C GLU A 39 20.51 3.44 0.61
N ILE A 40 19.68 3.24 -0.41
CA ILE A 40 18.66 2.17 -0.42
C ILE A 40 19.32 0.79 -0.34
N LYS A 41 20.40 0.57 -1.10
CA LYS A 41 21.17 -0.69 -1.04
C LYS A 41 21.77 -0.94 0.34
N ALA A 42 22.33 0.10 0.97
CA ALA A 42 22.85 0.01 2.33
C ALA A 42 21.74 -0.26 3.35
N ALA A 43 20.56 0.40 3.19
CA ALA A 43 19.39 0.16 4.03
C ALA A 43 18.89 -1.28 3.88
N TYR A 44 18.82 -1.81 2.65
CA TYR A 44 18.42 -3.20 2.41
C TYR A 44 19.38 -4.19 3.09
N ALA A 45 20.66 -3.94 3.01
CA ALA A 45 21.67 -4.82 3.65
C ALA A 45 21.51 -4.93 5.17
N VAL A 46 21.00 -3.91 5.84
CA VAL A 46 20.78 -3.90 7.30
C VAL A 46 19.38 -4.33 7.71
N GLY A 47 18.44 -4.53 6.77
CA GLY A 47 17.15 -5.13 7.08
C GLY A 47 15.92 -4.37 6.67
N PHE A 48 16.03 -3.23 5.98
CA PHE A 48 14.90 -2.67 5.27
C PHE A 48 14.52 -3.61 4.11
N SER A 49 13.26 -3.96 4.00
CA SER A 49 12.81 -4.96 3.02
C SER A 49 11.54 -4.58 2.26
N HIS A 50 10.99 -3.40 2.55
CA HIS A 50 9.73 -2.94 1.99
C HIS A 50 9.79 -1.44 1.71
N ALA A 51 8.99 -0.95 0.76
CA ALA A 51 8.78 0.47 0.52
C ALA A 51 7.30 0.80 0.74
N ALA A 52 7.03 1.65 1.74
CA ALA A 52 5.68 2.08 2.10
C ALA A 52 5.12 3.06 1.06
N HIS A 53 3.81 3.02 0.78
CA HIS A 53 3.08 3.88 -0.17
C HIS A 53 3.96 4.35 -1.36
N PHE A 54 4.60 3.38 -2.00
CA PHE A 54 5.64 3.55 -3.01
C PHE A 54 5.30 4.63 -4.04
N TYR A 55 6.26 5.47 -4.41
CA TYR A 55 6.18 6.74 -5.14
C TYR A 55 5.78 7.96 -4.32
N ASN A 56 5.04 7.80 -3.21
CA ASN A 56 4.57 8.94 -2.43
C ASN A 56 5.67 9.37 -1.46
N ALA A 57 5.99 10.66 -1.44
CA ALA A 57 7.10 11.24 -0.69
C ALA A 57 8.44 10.52 -0.94
N MET A 58 8.68 10.14 -2.19
CA MET A 58 9.91 9.50 -2.68
C MET A 58 10.25 10.09 -4.05
N PRO A 59 11.47 10.61 -4.27
CA PRO A 59 11.87 11.11 -5.57
C PRO A 59 12.02 9.97 -6.58
N GLY A 60 11.63 10.24 -7.81
CA GLY A 60 12.00 9.46 -8.98
C GLY A 60 13.18 10.06 -9.69
N PHE A 61 13.49 9.54 -10.88
CA PHE A 61 14.52 10.05 -11.76
C PHE A 61 14.41 11.56 -11.94
N HIS A 62 15.51 12.28 -11.66
CA HIS A 62 15.51 13.73 -11.62
C HIS A 62 16.80 14.34 -12.13
N LYS A 63 16.82 15.67 -12.25
CA LYS A 63 18.00 16.46 -12.61
C LYS A 63 18.46 17.33 -11.44
N ARG A 64 19.79 17.34 -11.21
CA ARG A 64 20.47 18.38 -10.42
C ARG A 64 21.42 19.12 -11.35
N ARG A 65 21.10 20.34 -11.66
CA ARG A 65 21.77 21.14 -12.71
C ARG A 65 21.70 20.41 -14.07
N GLU A 66 22.82 20.13 -14.72
CA GLU A 66 22.93 19.42 -16.01
C GLU A 66 22.95 17.88 -15.86
N TYR A 67 23.21 17.35 -14.67
CA TYR A 67 23.35 15.91 -14.42
C TYR A 67 22.03 15.26 -14.07
N LYS A 68 21.94 13.97 -14.36
CA LYS A 68 20.77 13.14 -14.09
C LYS A 68 21.09 12.16 -12.96
N TYR A 69 20.11 11.94 -12.11
CA TYR A 69 20.21 11.07 -10.96
C TYR A 69 18.98 10.18 -10.87
N GLU A 70 19.18 8.96 -10.40
CA GLU A 70 18.09 8.10 -9.93
C GLU A 70 17.55 8.64 -8.61
N GLY A 71 16.29 8.35 -8.34
CA GLY A 71 15.69 8.59 -7.04
C GLY A 71 15.45 7.30 -6.27
N THR A 72 14.73 7.40 -5.18
CA THR A 72 14.31 6.26 -4.38
C THR A 72 13.51 5.25 -5.20
N VAL A 73 12.68 5.73 -6.13
CA VAL A 73 11.81 4.87 -6.94
C VAL A 73 12.62 3.89 -7.77
N GLU A 74 13.59 4.37 -8.55
CA GLU A 74 14.46 3.52 -9.37
C GLU A 74 15.31 2.61 -8.49
N SER A 75 15.79 3.12 -7.37
CA SER A 75 16.61 2.40 -6.41
C SER A 75 15.89 1.19 -5.81
N VAL A 76 14.61 1.35 -5.46
CA VAL A 76 13.75 0.27 -4.98
C VAL A 76 13.47 -0.76 -6.08
N TYR A 77 13.29 -0.33 -7.33
CA TYR A 77 13.14 -1.28 -8.45
C TYR A 77 14.39 -2.13 -8.66
N LEU A 78 15.56 -1.53 -8.54
CA LEU A 78 16.85 -2.19 -8.76
C LEU A 78 17.35 -3.01 -7.57
N THR A 79 16.70 -2.86 -6.40
CA THR A 79 17.04 -3.66 -5.22
C THR A 79 16.20 -4.94 -5.21
N ASP A 80 16.79 -6.04 -5.65
CA ASP A 80 16.14 -7.36 -5.67
C ASP A 80 15.70 -7.79 -4.28
N GLY A 81 14.49 -8.35 -4.20
CA GLY A 81 13.89 -8.80 -2.94
C GLY A 81 13.19 -7.69 -2.14
N MET A 82 13.35 -6.43 -2.51
CA MET A 82 12.59 -5.34 -1.88
C MET A 82 11.14 -5.34 -2.39
N THR A 83 10.18 -5.43 -1.48
CA THR A 83 8.75 -5.41 -1.78
C THR A 83 8.19 -3.99 -1.67
N VAL A 84 7.02 -3.76 -2.23
CA VAL A 84 6.39 -2.43 -2.25
C VAL A 84 4.91 -2.52 -1.91
N GLU A 85 4.35 -1.43 -1.41
CA GLU A 85 2.90 -1.24 -1.36
C GLU A 85 2.51 0.02 -2.13
N VAL A 86 1.34 -0.01 -2.77
CA VAL A 86 0.85 1.10 -3.60
C VAL A 86 -0.55 1.53 -3.20
N ILE A 87 -0.79 2.84 -3.19
CA ILE A 87 -2.12 3.42 -3.06
C ILE A 87 -2.78 3.40 -4.45
N ALA A 88 -3.57 2.38 -4.70
CA ALA A 88 -4.14 2.12 -6.03
C ALA A 88 -5.52 2.76 -6.22
N ASP A 89 -5.74 3.96 -5.72
CA ASP A 89 -6.99 4.69 -5.87
C ASP A 89 -7.16 5.35 -7.26
N GLY A 90 -6.07 5.41 -8.03
CA GLY A 90 -6.03 6.06 -9.35
C GLY A 90 -5.88 7.58 -9.28
N ILE A 91 -5.61 8.13 -8.09
CA ILE A 91 -5.37 9.55 -7.81
C ILE A 91 -3.92 9.73 -7.36
N HIS A 92 -3.49 9.01 -6.29
CA HIS A 92 -2.10 9.00 -5.86
C HIS A 92 -1.17 8.48 -6.95
N LEU A 93 -1.56 7.40 -7.62
CA LEU A 93 -0.83 6.85 -8.75
C LEU A 93 -1.75 6.69 -9.96
N PRO A 94 -1.39 7.25 -11.12
CA PRO A 94 -2.15 6.99 -12.35
C PRO A 94 -2.05 5.50 -12.73
N ALA A 95 -3.08 5.00 -13.41
CA ALA A 95 -3.21 3.59 -13.78
C ALA A 95 -2.00 3.05 -14.58
N THR A 96 -1.32 3.91 -15.34
CA THR A 96 -0.09 3.57 -16.08
C THR A 96 1.08 3.26 -15.15
N ILE A 97 1.22 3.99 -14.06
CA ILE A 97 2.24 3.74 -13.03
C ILE A 97 1.90 2.49 -12.23
N LEU A 98 0.63 2.29 -11.84
CA LEU A 98 0.19 1.04 -11.19
C LEU A 98 0.53 -0.18 -12.07
N LYS A 99 0.30 -0.08 -13.37
CA LYS A 99 0.67 -1.13 -14.33
C LYS A 99 2.19 -1.33 -14.45
N LEU A 100 2.96 -0.25 -14.35
CA LEU A 100 4.42 -0.32 -14.36
C LEU A 100 4.94 -1.06 -13.12
N VAL A 101 4.44 -0.71 -11.92
CA VAL A 101 4.78 -1.40 -10.67
C VAL A 101 4.48 -2.90 -10.77
N TYR A 102 3.27 -3.25 -11.22
CA TYR A 102 2.88 -4.65 -11.43
C TYR A 102 3.83 -5.39 -12.38
N LYS A 103 4.24 -4.75 -13.48
CA LYS A 103 5.16 -5.37 -14.46
C LYS A 103 6.57 -5.59 -13.92
N LEU A 104 7.08 -4.67 -13.11
CA LEU A 104 8.45 -4.70 -12.63
C LEU A 104 8.61 -5.47 -11.31
N LYS A 105 7.68 -5.34 -10.38
CA LYS A 105 7.71 -6.03 -9.08
C LYS A 105 6.92 -7.33 -9.06
N GLY A 106 5.88 -7.45 -9.88
CA GLY A 106 5.01 -8.62 -9.90
C GLY A 106 4.07 -8.70 -8.69
N VAL A 107 3.14 -9.64 -8.76
CA VAL A 107 2.11 -9.86 -7.74
C VAL A 107 2.68 -10.24 -6.37
N GLU A 108 3.77 -11.00 -6.37
CA GLU A 108 4.39 -11.50 -5.14
C GLU A 108 5.11 -10.40 -4.33
N ASN A 109 5.51 -9.31 -4.98
CA ASN A 109 6.28 -8.24 -4.35
C ASN A 109 5.52 -6.93 -4.26
N THR A 110 4.24 -6.91 -4.62
CA THR A 110 3.38 -5.72 -4.58
C THR A 110 2.18 -5.96 -3.69
N CYS A 111 1.97 -5.08 -2.70
CA CYS A 111 0.74 -5.01 -1.91
C CYS A 111 -0.11 -3.82 -2.34
N LEU A 112 -1.43 -3.91 -2.16
CA LEU A 112 -2.30 -2.76 -2.14
C LEU A 112 -2.42 -2.24 -0.71
N VAL A 113 -2.37 -0.94 -0.53
CA VAL A 113 -2.59 -0.24 0.74
C VAL A 113 -3.52 0.93 0.51
N THR A 114 -4.46 1.14 1.40
CA THR A 114 -5.37 2.29 1.32
C THR A 114 -4.70 3.58 1.74
N ASP A 115 -3.82 3.51 2.72
CA ASP A 115 -3.29 4.69 3.42
C ASP A 115 -4.42 5.65 3.82
N ALA A 116 -5.55 5.06 4.25
CA ALA A 116 -6.79 5.77 4.48
C ALA A 116 -6.73 6.57 5.77
N LEU A 117 -7.10 7.84 5.66
CA LEU A 117 -7.33 8.68 6.82
C LEU A 117 -8.67 8.34 7.50
N ALA A 118 -8.87 8.89 8.70
CA ALA A 118 -10.13 8.79 9.44
C ALA A 118 -11.35 9.34 8.66
N TYR A 119 -11.11 10.08 7.59
CA TYR A 119 -12.13 10.61 6.69
C TYR A 119 -12.59 9.61 5.61
N ALA A 120 -11.93 8.48 5.44
CA ALA A 120 -12.41 7.41 4.57
C ALA A 120 -13.75 6.88 5.12
N ALA A 121 -14.76 6.82 4.23
CA ALA A 121 -16.14 6.49 4.61
C ALA A 121 -16.82 7.49 5.59
N TYR A 122 -16.25 8.67 5.79
CA TYR A 122 -16.87 9.74 6.54
C TYR A 122 -17.88 10.50 5.65
N GLU A 123 -19.12 10.60 6.10
CA GLU A 123 -20.19 11.26 5.34
C GLU A 123 -20.23 12.79 5.53
N GLY A 124 -19.40 13.34 6.40
CA GLY A 124 -19.26 14.79 6.63
C GLY A 124 -18.52 15.48 5.47
N HIS A 125 -18.86 16.75 5.23
CA HIS A 125 -18.28 17.54 4.15
C HIS A 125 -17.04 18.34 4.56
N GLU A 126 -16.78 18.45 5.85
CA GLU A 126 -15.66 19.23 6.38
C GLU A 126 -14.73 18.35 7.23
N PRO A 127 -13.41 18.44 7.01
CA PRO A 127 -12.46 17.70 7.83
C PRO A 127 -12.47 18.22 9.28
N ILE A 128 -12.32 17.30 10.21
CA ILE A 128 -12.24 17.60 11.66
C ILE A 128 -10.93 18.36 11.98
N ASP A 129 -9.88 18.14 11.20
CA ASP A 129 -8.57 18.77 11.37
C ASP A 129 -8.37 19.85 10.29
N PRO A 130 -8.14 21.12 10.67
CA PRO A 130 -8.00 22.23 9.72
C PRO A 130 -6.75 22.15 8.83
N ARG A 131 -5.84 21.22 9.08
CA ARG A 131 -4.68 20.99 8.19
C ARG A 131 -5.08 20.32 6.87
N TYR A 132 -6.27 19.76 6.79
CA TYR A 132 -6.75 19.01 5.63
C TYR A 132 -7.96 19.66 5.00
N ILE A 133 -8.13 19.44 3.71
CA ILE A 133 -9.36 19.73 2.95
C ILE A 133 -9.75 18.50 2.15
N ILE A 134 -11.06 18.34 1.92
CA ILE A 134 -11.60 17.27 1.07
C ILE A 134 -12.17 17.94 -0.19
N GLU A 135 -11.49 17.73 -1.31
CA GLU A 135 -11.89 18.25 -2.61
C GLU A 135 -11.66 17.18 -3.68
N ASP A 136 -12.48 17.20 -4.73
CA ASP A 136 -12.37 16.29 -5.88
C ASP A 136 -12.35 14.80 -5.48
N GLY A 137 -12.97 14.45 -4.35
CA GLY A 137 -13.00 13.07 -3.84
C GLY A 137 -11.68 12.60 -3.23
N VAL A 138 -10.79 13.51 -2.86
CA VAL A 138 -9.49 13.21 -2.27
C VAL A 138 -9.20 14.15 -1.09
N CYS A 139 -8.41 13.67 -0.14
CA CYS A 139 -7.90 14.50 0.95
C CYS A 139 -6.59 15.16 0.52
N LYS A 140 -6.47 16.46 0.77
CA LYS A 140 -5.30 17.30 0.45
C LYS A 140 -4.86 18.04 1.71
N MET A 141 -3.59 18.43 1.74
CA MET A 141 -3.15 19.46 2.69
C MET A 141 -3.88 20.76 2.39
N ALA A 142 -4.29 21.51 3.43
CA ALA A 142 -5.05 22.76 3.27
C ALA A 142 -4.31 23.85 2.47
N ASP A 143 -2.98 23.77 2.41
CA ASP A 143 -2.12 24.65 1.61
C ASP A 143 -1.91 24.14 0.17
N HIS A 144 -2.58 23.06 -0.22
CA HIS A 144 -2.45 22.39 -1.52
C HIS A 144 -1.02 21.90 -1.86
N SER A 145 -0.16 21.73 -0.88
CA SER A 145 1.23 21.30 -1.09
C SER A 145 1.34 19.80 -1.44
N ALA A 146 0.38 18.99 -0.99
CA ALA A 146 0.40 17.53 -1.21
C ALA A 146 -1.00 16.90 -1.04
N LEU A 147 -1.15 15.69 -1.54
CA LEU A 147 -2.21 14.78 -1.09
C LEU A 147 -1.90 14.33 0.35
N ALA A 148 -2.93 14.06 1.12
CA ALA A 148 -2.81 13.72 2.54
C ALA A 148 -3.54 12.41 2.84
N GLY A 149 -2.86 11.28 2.63
CA GLY A 149 -3.47 9.96 2.71
C GLY A 149 -4.67 9.80 1.76
N SER A 150 -5.37 8.69 1.81
CA SER A 150 -6.49 8.44 0.90
C SER A 150 -7.85 8.44 1.59
N LEU A 151 -8.90 8.55 0.78
CA LEU A 151 -10.29 8.29 1.18
C LEU A 151 -10.78 6.94 0.64
N ALA A 152 -9.94 6.22 -0.08
CA ALA A 152 -10.31 5.00 -0.78
C ALA A 152 -10.40 3.80 0.18
N THR A 153 -11.38 2.95 -0.09
CA THR A 153 -11.49 1.62 0.52
C THR A 153 -10.79 0.57 -0.34
N MET A 154 -10.48 -0.60 0.23
CA MET A 154 -9.71 -1.64 -0.47
C MET A 154 -10.41 -2.15 -1.75
N ASP A 155 -11.73 -2.21 -1.79
CA ASP A 155 -12.49 -2.58 -2.99
C ASP A 155 -12.32 -1.57 -4.13
N VAL A 156 -12.20 -0.28 -3.82
CA VAL A 156 -11.87 0.76 -4.80
C VAL A 156 -10.50 0.51 -5.40
N LEU A 157 -9.51 0.15 -4.59
CA LEU A 157 -8.16 -0.17 -5.05
C LEU A 157 -8.15 -1.37 -6.00
N VAL A 158 -8.78 -2.48 -5.59
CA VAL A 158 -8.91 -3.69 -6.44
C VAL A 158 -9.62 -3.33 -7.75
N ARG A 159 -10.72 -2.58 -7.68
CA ARG A 159 -11.48 -2.14 -8.87
C ARG A 159 -10.64 -1.28 -9.81
N THR A 160 -9.83 -0.38 -9.27
CA THR A 160 -8.91 0.47 -10.05
C THR A 160 -7.84 -0.36 -10.73
N MET A 161 -7.22 -1.30 -10.02
CA MET A 161 -6.23 -2.22 -10.61
C MET A 161 -6.82 -2.99 -11.79
N VAL A 162 -8.05 -3.53 -11.64
CA VAL A 162 -8.70 -4.31 -12.69
C VAL A 162 -9.19 -3.43 -13.83
N LYS A 163 -10.02 -2.42 -13.53
CA LYS A 163 -10.77 -1.67 -14.57
C LYS A 163 -9.94 -0.56 -15.22
N LYS A 164 -8.98 0.04 -14.50
CA LYS A 164 -8.18 1.16 -15.01
C LYS A 164 -6.76 0.73 -15.40
N ALA A 165 -6.08 -0.06 -14.55
CA ALA A 165 -4.73 -0.53 -14.84
C ALA A 165 -4.71 -1.81 -15.71
N ASN A 166 -5.86 -2.45 -15.95
CA ASN A 166 -6.02 -3.68 -16.73
C ASN A 166 -5.14 -4.82 -16.18
N ILE A 167 -5.20 -5.02 -14.88
CA ILE A 167 -4.55 -6.13 -14.17
C ILE A 167 -5.57 -7.25 -13.98
N PRO A 168 -5.20 -8.53 -14.12
CA PRO A 168 -6.08 -9.66 -13.83
C PRO A 168 -6.69 -9.56 -12.42
N LEU A 169 -7.99 -9.88 -12.30
CA LEU A 169 -8.69 -9.79 -11.01
C LEU A 169 -8.02 -10.65 -9.93
N GLU A 170 -7.59 -11.85 -10.30
CA GLU A 170 -6.88 -12.76 -9.41
C GLU A 170 -5.63 -12.11 -8.82
N ASP A 171 -4.81 -11.47 -9.65
CA ASP A 171 -3.59 -10.81 -9.21
C ASP A 171 -3.89 -9.58 -8.34
N ALA A 172 -4.90 -8.78 -8.70
CA ALA A 172 -5.34 -7.65 -7.89
C ALA A 172 -5.82 -8.09 -6.50
N VAL A 173 -6.57 -9.19 -6.41
CA VAL A 173 -7.01 -9.76 -5.14
C VAL A 173 -5.83 -10.33 -4.34
N ARG A 174 -4.88 -11.00 -4.99
CA ARG A 174 -3.66 -11.50 -4.33
C ARG A 174 -2.83 -10.37 -3.73
N MET A 175 -2.66 -9.26 -4.46
CA MET A 175 -1.99 -8.06 -3.95
C MET A 175 -2.73 -7.40 -2.77
N ALA A 176 -4.04 -7.59 -2.64
CA ALA A 176 -4.86 -7.07 -1.54
C ALA A 176 -4.97 -8.03 -0.34
N SER A 177 -4.59 -9.31 -0.47
CA SER A 177 -4.86 -10.33 0.55
C SER A 177 -3.67 -11.26 0.80
N GLU A 178 -3.34 -12.13 -0.14
CA GLU A 178 -2.31 -13.17 0.02
C GLU A 178 -0.91 -12.56 0.21
N THR A 179 -0.53 -11.63 -0.66
CA THR A 179 0.78 -11.00 -0.61
C THR A 179 1.02 -10.25 0.70
N PRO A 180 0.14 -9.35 1.17
CA PRO A 180 0.34 -8.70 2.47
C PRO A 180 0.31 -9.69 3.64
N ALA A 181 -0.54 -10.72 3.63
CA ALA A 181 -0.57 -11.73 4.68
C ALA A 181 0.77 -12.48 4.79
N ARG A 182 1.38 -12.80 3.65
CA ARG A 182 2.70 -13.43 3.60
C ARG A 182 3.80 -12.50 4.12
N LEU A 183 3.79 -11.26 3.71
CA LEU A 183 4.84 -10.30 4.08
C LEU A 183 4.84 -9.98 5.58
N ILE A 184 3.69 -9.94 6.24
CA ILE A 184 3.61 -9.72 7.70
C ILE A 184 3.58 -11.03 8.51
N GLY A 185 3.76 -12.19 7.85
CA GLY A 185 3.87 -13.49 8.49
C GLY A 185 2.60 -13.95 9.19
N VAL A 186 1.44 -13.89 8.49
CA VAL A 186 0.13 -14.37 8.98
C VAL A 186 -0.57 -15.29 7.98
N SER A 187 0.14 -15.82 7.00
CA SER A 187 -0.41 -16.71 5.96
C SER A 187 -0.91 -18.05 6.51
N ASP A 188 -0.53 -18.42 7.73
CA ASP A 188 -1.04 -19.56 8.46
C ASP A 188 -2.51 -19.39 8.87
N ARG A 189 -3.03 -18.17 8.82
CA ARG A 189 -4.41 -17.83 9.23
C ARG A 189 -5.19 -17.03 8.18
N LYS A 190 -4.51 -16.20 7.36
CA LYS A 190 -5.13 -15.16 6.54
C LYS A 190 -4.62 -15.16 5.11
N GLY A 191 -5.36 -14.50 4.21
CA GLY A 191 -4.92 -14.19 2.86
C GLY A 191 -5.44 -15.13 1.78
N ALA A 192 -6.06 -16.26 2.13
CA ALA A 192 -6.60 -17.21 1.18
C ALA A 192 -7.92 -17.86 1.68
N LEU A 193 -8.67 -18.44 0.76
CA LEU A 193 -9.83 -19.26 1.06
C LEU A 193 -9.41 -20.74 1.10
N ALA A 194 -9.02 -21.22 2.29
CA ALA A 194 -8.60 -22.60 2.48
C ALA A 194 -9.07 -23.14 3.83
N LYS A 195 -9.23 -24.47 3.90
CA LYS A 195 -9.61 -25.15 5.15
C LYS A 195 -8.56 -24.90 6.23
N GLY A 196 -8.99 -24.42 7.39
CA GLY A 196 -8.13 -24.15 8.55
C GLY A 196 -7.72 -22.69 8.68
N LEU A 197 -7.97 -21.84 7.66
CA LEU A 197 -7.77 -20.40 7.76
C LEU A 197 -9.00 -19.70 8.35
N ASP A 198 -8.81 -18.49 8.82
CA ASP A 198 -9.89 -17.64 9.29
C ASP A 198 -10.88 -17.37 8.13
N ALA A 199 -12.16 -17.48 8.41
CA ALA A 199 -13.19 -17.24 7.41
C ALA A 199 -13.44 -15.74 7.23
N ASP A 200 -12.46 -15.05 6.64
CA ASP A 200 -12.56 -13.68 6.18
C ASP A 200 -12.88 -13.70 4.68
N ILE A 201 -14.12 -13.41 4.32
CA ILE A 201 -14.63 -13.60 2.96
C ILE A 201 -15.34 -12.33 2.50
N VAL A 202 -15.01 -11.88 1.30
CA VAL A 202 -15.69 -10.76 0.64
C VAL A 202 -16.36 -11.28 -0.62
N ILE A 203 -17.65 -11.02 -0.78
CA ILE A 203 -18.39 -11.28 -2.01
C ILE A 203 -18.53 -9.97 -2.77
N LEU A 204 -18.09 -10.00 -4.02
CA LEU A 204 -18.18 -8.89 -4.95
C LEU A 204 -19.21 -9.21 -6.06
N ASP A 205 -19.87 -8.20 -6.57
CA ASP A 205 -20.66 -8.32 -7.80
C ASP A 205 -19.76 -8.25 -9.06
N LYS A 206 -20.38 -8.34 -10.23
CA LYS A 206 -19.67 -8.24 -11.52
C LYS A 206 -18.98 -6.90 -11.74
N GLU A 207 -19.45 -5.86 -11.05
CA GLU A 207 -18.88 -4.52 -11.09
C GLU A 207 -17.79 -4.30 -10.02
N LEU A 208 -17.49 -5.36 -9.25
CA LEU A 208 -16.55 -5.39 -8.13
C LEU A 208 -16.98 -4.51 -6.95
N ASN A 209 -18.30 -4.34 -6.74
CA ASN A 209 -18.81 -3.72 -5.54
C ASN A 209 -18.99 -4.78 -4.46
N VAL A 210 -18.72 -4.42 -3.21
CA VAL A 210 -18.92 -5.29 -2.06
C VAL A 210 -20.42 -5.58 -1.85
N ARG A 211 -20.75 -6.85 -1.70
CA ARG A 211 -22.13 -7.32 -1.49
C ARG A 211 -22.31 -8.02 -0.15
N CYS A 212 -21.29 -8.65 0.34
CA CYS A 212 -21.30 -9.27 1.65
C CYS A 212 -19.87 -9.44 2.17
N VAL A 213 -19.70 -9.31 3.47
CA VAL A 213 -18.41 -9.50 4.15
C VAL A 213 -18.60 -10.41 5.35
N TRP A 214 -17.75 -11.44 5.46
CA TRP A 214 -17.54 -12.20 6.67
C TRP A 214 -16.20 -11.83 7.28
N SER A 215 -16.19 -11.67 8.59
CA SER A 215 -14.96 -11.54 9.37
C SER A 215 -14.96 -12.60 10.46
N MET A 216 -13.94 -13.44 10.50
CA MET A 216 -13.83 -14.56 11.44
C MET A 216 -15.08 -15.46 11.43
N GLY A 217 -15.65 -15.70 10.26
CA GLY A 217 -16.86 -16.52 10.07
C GLY A 217 -18.18 -15.86 10.45
N LYS A 218 -18.18 -14.58 10.78
CA LYS A 218 -19.40 -13.82 11.12
C LYS A 218 -19.66 -12.75 10.07
N ILE A 219 -20.92 -12.60 9.68
CA ILE A 219 -21.32 -11.53 8.76
C ILE A 219 -21.09 -10.17 9.44
N VAL A 220 -20.46 -9.26 8.70
CA VAL A 220 -20.31 -7.87 9.11
C VAL A 220 -21.66 -7.16 8.88
N PRO A 221 -22.28 -6.57 9.92
CA PRO A 221 -23.57 -5.90 9.79
C PRO A 221 -23.56 -4.83 8.70
N GLY A 222 -24.66 -4.71 7.95
CA GLY A 222 -24.81 -3.75 6.84
C GLY A 222 -24.19 -4.21 5.51
N THR A 223 -23.55 -5.38 5.47
CA THR A 223 -22.98 -5.95 4.23
C THR A 223 -23.74 -7.17 3.72
N ASP A 224 -24.90 -7.47 4.27
CA ASP A 224 -25.70 -8.68 4.00
C ASP A 224 -26.75 -8.50 2.88
N VAL A 225 -26.48 -7.60 1.94
CA VAL A 225 -27.40 -7.24 0.84
C VAL A 225 -27.87 -8.44 0.00
N LEU A 226 -27.11 -9.54 -0.01
CA LEU A 226 -27.47 -10.75 -0.76
C LEU A 226 -28.39 -11.72 0.00
N LEU A 227 -28.53 -11.59 1.31
CA LEU A 227 -29.28 -12.54 2.13
C LEU A 227 -30.79 -12.17 2.25
N HIS A 228 -31.18 -11.02 1.72
CA HIS A 228 -32.54 -10.49 1.82
C HIS A 228 -33.29 -10.43 0.48
N LYS A 229 -32.85 -11.20 -0.53
CA LYS A 229 -33.54 -11.34 -1.82
C LYS A 229 -34.02 -12.76 -2.06
#